data_bc6f357e636292d59cced4cf08310d22
#
_entry.id   bc6f357e636292d59cced4cf08310d22
#
_cell.length_a   1.000
_cell.length_b   1.000
_cell.length_c   1.000
_cell.angle_alpha   90.00
_cell.angle_beta   90.00
_cell.angle_gamma   90.00
#
_symmetry.space_group_name_H-M   'P 1'
#
loop_
_entity.id
_entity.type
_entity.pdbx_description
1 polymer ?
#
loop_
_entity_poly.entity_id
_entity_poly.type
_entity_poly.pdbx_seq_one_letter_code
_entity_poly.pdbx_strand_id
1 'polypeptide(L)'
;LNDLAVIAIRNKDYRKAKKLLESAAVINQKPEVMNNLGIVYQNEGNNTQAKDMYTKASIKKEAKYNLGILLLKNKEYNKAIPYLKTMPNVNLAYAQLMANDNRAALETLKKLNLTEGYEYYMMAVAAARVKDVQTMASALQKAIQLDPQLKGMASTDKEFYPYAQESIYLNIVD
;
A
#
# COMPACT_ATOMS: atom_id res chain seq x y z
N LEU A 1 29.93 6.01 0.37
CA LEU A 1 29.23 5.69 1.62
C LEU A 1 27.77 5.30 1.37
N ASN A 2 27.02 6.12 0.63
CA ASN A 2 25.59 5.82 0.35
C ASN A 2 25.39 4.45 -0.34
N ASP A 3 26.19 4.14 -1.35
CA ASP A 3 26.06 2.89 -2.12
C ASP A 3 26.36 1.66 -1.24
N LEU A 4 27.35 1.76 -0.35
CA LEU A 4 27.65 0.72 0.63
C LEU A 4 26.50 0.57 1.64
N ALA A 5 25.85 1.65 2.01
CA ALA A 5 24.67 1.61 2.88
C ALA A 5 23.47 0.95 2.20
N VAL A 6 23.25 1.20 0.91
CA VAL A 6 22.20 0.53 0.12
C VAL A 6 22.42 -0.99 0.10
N ILE A 7 23.68 -1.44 -0.07
CA ILE A 7 24.01 -2.86 0.02
C ILE A 7 23.71 -3.41 1.42
N ALA A 8 24.07 -2.67 2.46
CA ALA A 8 23.78 -3.08 3.84
C ALA A 8 22.28 -3.16 4.13
N ILE A 9 21.46 -2.21 3.61
CA ILE A 9 20.00 -2.25 3.71
C ILE A 9 19.43 -3.51 3.02
N ARG A 10 19.90 -3.83 1.81
CA ARG A 10 19.47 -5.03 1.08
C ARG A 10 19.76 -6.31 1.86
N ASN A 11 20.90 -6.33 2.55
CA ASN A 11 21.31 -7.45 3.41
C ASN A 11 20.65 -7.39 4.81
N LYS A 12 19.73 -6.43 5.06
CA LYS A 12 19.07 -6.19 6.35
C LYS A 12 20.03 -5.85 7.50
N ASP A 13 21.28 -5.47 7.18
CA ASP A 13 22.24 -4.96 8.17
C ASP A 13 22.02 -3.46 8.42
N TYR A 14 20.90 -3.18 9.09
CA TYR A 14 20.48 -1.80 9.37
C TYR A 14 21.46 -1.04 10.27
N ARG A 15 22.17 -1.73 11.17
CA ARG A 15 23.19 -1.12 12.03
C ARG A 15 24.36 -0.57 11.22
N LYS A 16 24.88 -1.35 10.27
CA LYS A 16 25.94 -0.93 9.36
C LYS A 16 25.45 0.18 8.42
N ALA A 17 24.27 -0.01 7.85
CA ALA A 17 23.65 1.00 6.98
C ALA A 17 23.53 2.36 7.68
N LYS A 18 23.05 2.38 8.92
CA LYS A 18 22.91 3.59 9.74
C LYS A 18 24.22 4.34 9.90
N LYS A 19 25.28 3.67 10.36
CA LYS A 19 26.60 4.29 10.53
C LYS A 19 27.14 4.91 9.25
N LEU A 20 26.98 4.20 8.11
CA LEU A 20 27.43 4.70 6.81
C LEU A 20 26.64 5.92 6.35
N LEU A 21 25.31 5.91 6.58
CA LEU A 21 24.43 7.01 6.18
C LEU A 21 24.59 8.23 7.07
N GLU A 22 24.74 8.06 8.39
CA GLU A 22 25.02 9.16 9.31
C GLU A 22 26.35 9.82 8.94
N SER A 23 27.39 9.06 8.65
CA SER A 23 28.66 9.58 8.15
C SER A 23 28.50 10.31 6.80
N ALA A 24 27.69 9.80 5.90
CA ALA A 24 27.40 10.45 4.64
C ALA A 24 26.62 11.76 4.83
N ALA A 25 25.67 11.78 5.76
CA ALA A 25 24.84 12.96 6.07
C ALA A 25 25.64 14.13 6.69
N VAL A 26 26.70 13.83 7.44
CA VAL A 26 27.64 14.86 7.95
C VAL A 26 28.33 15.56 6.81
N ILE A 27 28.69 14.83 5.73
CA ILE A 27 29.38 15.39 4.56
C ILE A 27 28.40 16.15 3.67
N ASN A 28 27.23 15.53 3.37
CA ASN A 28 26.23 16.13 2.52
C ASN A 28 24.85 15.47 2.76
N GLN A 29 23.86 16.28 3.09
CA GLN A 29 22.48 15.86 3.32
C GLN A 29 21.70 15.68 2.00
N LYS A 30 22.23 14.87 1.08
CA LYS A 30 21.53 14.57 -0.17
C LYS A 30 20.19 13.86 0.08
N PRO A 31 19.16 14.14 -0.72
CA PRO A 31 17.85 13.49 -0.59
C PRO A 31 17.92 11.97 -0.57
N GLU A 32 18.83 11.37 -1.34
CA GLU A 32 19.03 9.91 -1.36
C GLU A 32 19.53 9.39 -0.01
N VAL A 33 20.45 10.08 0.62
CA VAL A 33 20.97 9.73 1.96
C VAL A 33 19.88 9.86 2.99
N MET A 34 19.10 10.94 2.96
CA MET A 34 17.97 11.15 3.86
C MET A 34 16.90 10.08 3.67
N ASN A 35 16.53 9.77 2.42
CA ASN A 35 15.57 8.70 2.14
C ASN A 35 16.04 7.35 2.72
N ASN A 36 17.30 6.99 2.53
CA ASN A 36 17.86 5.74 3.02
C ASN A 36 17.96 5.71 4.56
N LEU A 37 18.25 6.84 5.20
CA LEU A 37 18.15 6.97 6.68
C LEU A 37 16.71 6.76 7.14
N GLY A 38 15.73 7.31 6.43
CA GLY A 38 14.31 7.08 6.70
C GLY A 38 13.96 5.58 6.68
N ILE A 39 14.44 4.84 5.68
CA ILE A 39 14.24 3.38 5.58
C ILE A 39 14.87 2.67 6.80
N VAL A 40 16.07 3.05 7.19
CA VAL A 40 16.74 2.45 8.36
C VAL A 40 15.97 2.72 9.63
N TYR A 41 15.60 3.97 9.91
CA TYR A 41 14.82 4.32 11.09
C TYR A 41 13.46 3.64 11.14
N GLN A 42 12.79 3.51 10.00
CA GLN A 42 11.51 2.80 9.91
C GLN A 42 11.67 1.31 10.26
N ASN A 43 12.75 0.66 9.82
CA ASN A 43 13.04 -0.73 10.17
C ASN A 43 13.47 -0.91 11.62
N GLU A 44 14.04 0.10 12.25
CA GLU A 44 14.32 0.15 13.70
C GLU A 44 13.06 0.48 14.54
N GLY A 45 11.90 0.70 13.91
CA GLY A 45 10.66 1.10 14.58
C GLY A 45 10.60 2.58 14.98
N ASN A 46 11.61 3.36 14.61
CA ASN A 46 11.68 4.79 14.93
C ASN A 46 10.93 5.63 13.90
N ASN A 47 9.60 5.58 13.97
CA ASN A 47 8.73 6.21 12.99
C ASN A 47 8.84 7.74 12.97
N THR A 48 9.19 8.38 14.09
CA THR A 48 9.35 9.84 14.17
C THR A 48 10.56 10.30 13.35
N GLN A 49 11.71 9.65 13.55
CA GLN A 49 12.91 9.96 12.78
C GLN A 49 12.76 9.55 11.32
N ALA A 50 12.12 8.43 11.03
CA ALA A 50 11.82 8.03 9.65
C ALA A 50 11.00 9.10 8.92
N LYS A 51 9.94 9.62 9.55
CA LYS A 51 9.11 10.69 9.01
C LYS A 51 9.91 11.96 8.73
N ASP A 52 10.77 12.39 9.65
CA ASP A 52 11.64 13.56 9.47
C ASP A 52 12.57 13.37 8.26
N MET A 53 13.22 12.22 8.17
CA MET A 53 14.13 11.91 7.07
C MET A 53 13.43 11.87 5.72
N TYR A 54 12.28 11.22 5.61
CA TYR A 54 11.48 11.21 4.38
C TYR A 54 10.98 12.61 4.00
N THR A 55 10.63 13.43 4.98
CA THR A 55 10.22 14.82 4.74
C THR A 55 11.37 15.65 4.16
N LYS A 56 12.58 15.53 4.71
CA LYS A 56 13.78 16.16 4.19
C LYS A 56 14.14 15.70 2.75
N ALA A 57 13.82 14.45 2.44
CA ALA A 57 14.04 13.86 1.12
C ALA A 57 12.86 14.08 0.13
N SER A 58 11.83 14.82 0.49
CA SER A 58 10.54 14.86 -0.23
C SER A 58 10.56 15.46 -1.64
N ILE A 59 11.71 15.93 -2.11
CA ILE A 59 11.92 16.22 -3.54
C ILE A 59 11.91 14.93 -4.39
N LYS A 60 12.25 13.78 -3.80
CA LYS A 60 12.25 12.47 -4.46
C LYS A 60 10.88 11.80 -4.35
N LYS A 61 10.44 11.19 -5.46
CA LYS A 61 9.18 10.43 -5.51
C LYS A 61 9.18 9.25 -4.53
N GLU A 62 10.31 8.56 -4.45
CA GLU A 62 10.53 7.41 -3.57
C GLU A 62 10.38 7.79 -2.10
N ALA A 63 10.94 8.93 -1.69
CA ALA A 63 10.82 9.42 -0.31
C ALA A 63 9.37 9.83 0.02
N LYS A 64 8.68 10.49 -0.91
CA LYS A 64 7.24 10.76 -0.77
C LYS A 64 6.45 9.47 -0.61
N TYR A 65 6.70 8.50 -1.47
CA TYR A 65 6.05 7.20 -1.40
C TYR A 65 6.31 6.49 -0.06
N ASN A 66 7.57 6.45 0.39
CA ASN A 66 7.95 5.86 1.67
C ASN A 66 7.26 6.56 2.85
N LEU A 67 7.12 7.89 2.80
CA LEU A 67 6.34 8.63 3.78
C LEU A 67 4.86 8.23 3.74
N GLY A 68 4.30 8.07 2.55
CA GLY A 68 2.94 7.55 2.38
C GLY A 68 2.75 6.16 2.99
N ILE A 69 3.70 5.25 2.77
CA ILE A 69 3.69 3.91 3.38
C ILE A 69 3.80 3.98 4.91
N LEU A 70 4.64 4.85 5.44
CA LEU A 70 4.75 5.05 6.88
C LEU A 70 3.43 5.53 7.50
N LEU A 71 2.78 6.52 6.89
CA LEU A 71 1.47 7.02 7.30
C LEU A 71 0.38 5.95 7.20
N LEU A 72 0.42 5.13 6.14
CA LEU A 72 -0.48 4.00 5.94
C LEU A 72 -0.37 2.97 7.08
N LYS A 73 0.86 2.60 7.45
CA LYS A 73 1.13 1.70 8.58
C LYS A 73 0.63 2.27 9.91
N ASN A 74 0.69 3.57 10.08
CA ASN A 74 0.16 4.28 11.26
C ASN A 74 -1.36 4.51 11.17
N LYS A 75 -2.06 3.97 10.15
CA LYS A 75 -3.50 4.14 9.91
C LYS A 75 -3.93 5.59 9.66
N GLU A 76 -3.00 6.45 9.27
CA GLU A 76 -3.25 7.84 8.91
C GLU A 76 -3.64 7.95 7.42
N TYR A 77 -4.70 7.24 7.02
CA TYR A 77 -5.07 6.97 5.62
C TYR A 77 -5.25 8.24 4.79
N ASN A 78 -6.01 9.21 5.29
CA ASN A 78 -6.24 10.48 4.59
C ASN A 78 -4.95 11.25 4.34
N LYS A 79 -3.99 11.19 5.28
CA LYS A 79 -2.69 11.83 5.13
C LYS A 79 -1.75 11.05 4.20
N ALA A 80 -1.92 9.73 4.11
CA ALA A 80 -1.11 8.86 3.24
C ALA A 80 -1.42 9.07 1.74
N ILE A 81 -2.69 9.27 1.39
CA ILE A 81 -3.20 9.35 0.01
C ILE A 81 -2.40 10.33 -0.87
N PRO A 82 -2.18 11.60 -0.48
CA PRO A 82 -1.42 12.54 -1.33
C PRO A 82 -0.02 12.07 -1.67
N TYR A 83 0.64 11.39 -0.73
CA TYR A 83 1.99 10.86 -0.93
C TYR A 83 1.99 9.61 -1.81
N LEU A 84 1.02 8.70 -1.61
CA LEU A 84 0.90 7.48 -2.40
C LEU A 84 0.49 7.76 -3.86
N LYS A 85 -0.22 8.86 -4.12
CA LYS A 85 -0.54 9.31 -5.48
C LYS A 85 0.68 9.60 -6.35
N THR A 86 1.85 9.79 -5.76
CA THR A 86 3.10 10.02 -6.53
C THR A 86 3.58 8.77 -7.27
N MET A 87 3.22 7.58 -6.76
CA MET A 87 3.52 6.27 -7.36
C MET A 87 2.32 5.34 -7.16
N PRO A 88 1.24 5.49 -7.95
CA PRO A 88 -0.01 4.77 -7.76
C PRO A 88 0.20 3.26 -7.85
N ASN A 89 -0.30 2.55 -6.84
CA ASN A 89 -0.31 1.10 -6.75
C ASN A 89 -1.42 0.65 -5.78
N VAL A 90 -1.46 -0.63 -5.45
CA VAL A 90 -2.47 -1.19 -4.53
C VAL A 90 -2.50 -0.56 -3.14
N ASN A 91 -1.36 -0.03 -2.65
CA ASN A 91 -1.33 0.67 -1.36
C ASN A 91 -2.13 1.98 -1.40
N LEU A 92 -2.15 2.68 -2.55
CA LEU A 92 -3.02 3.84 -2.73
C LEU A 92 -4.49 3.45 -2.67
N ALA A 93 -4.88 2.40 -3.39
CA ALA A 93 -6.27 1.91 -3.37
C ALA A 93 -6.68 1.45 -1.97
N TYR A 94 -5.80 0.75 -1.26
CA TYR A 94 -6.03 0.36 0.14
C TYR A 94 -6.23 1.59 1.05
N ALA A 95 -5.38 2.60 0.94
CA ALA A 95 -5.53 3.84 1.73
C ALA A 95 -6.87 4.54 1.43
N GLN A 96 -7.27 4.58 0.15
CA GLN A 96 -8.55 5.15 -0.28
C GLN A 96 -9.74 4.36 0.27
N LEU A 97 -9.71 3.02 0.22
CA LEU A 97 -10.75 2.16 0.83
C LEU A 97 -10.87 2.40 2.33
N MET A 98 -9.75 2.46 3.04
CA MET A 98 -9.74 2.67 4.49
C MET A 98 -10.13 4.10 4.88
N ALA A 99 -10.01 5.06 3.96
CA ALA A 99 -10.50 6.42 4.10
C ALA A 99 -11.97 6.60 3.66
N ASN A 100 -12.66 5.51 3.27
CA ASN A 100 -14.00 5.50 2.68
C ASN A 100 -14.13 6.24 1.34
N ASP A 101 -13.00 6.52 0.65
CA ASP A 101 -13.02 7.04 -0.72
C ASP A 101 -13.13 5.87 -1.73
N ASN A 102 -14.26 5.16 -1.63
CA ASN A 102 -14.49 3.89 -2.32
C ASN A 102 -14.48 4.05 -3.85
N ARG A 103 -14.97 5.18 -4.36
CA ARG A 103 -14.96 5.47 -5.81
C ARG A 103 -13.55 5.65 -6.32
N ALA A 104 -12.73 6.46 -5.63
CA ALA A 104 -11.34 6.65 -6.02
C ALA A 104 -10.54 5.33 -5.91
N ALA A 105 -10.81 4.51 -4.89
CA ALA A 105 -10.19 3.19 -4.76
C ALA A 105 -10.50 2.29 -5.97
N LEU A 106 -11.77 2.21 -6.37
CA LEU A 106 -12.19 1.44 -7.52
C LEU A 106 -11.52 1.94 -8.82
N GLU A 107 -11.51 3.25 -9.04
CA GLU A 107 -10.84 3.87 -10.18
C GLU A 107 -9.33 3.62 -10.20
N THR A 108 -8.70 3.63 -9.03
CA THR A 108 -7.27 3.31 -8.90
C THR A 108 -7.02 1.85 -9.29
N LEU A 109 -7.80 0.90 -8.74
CA LEU A 109 -7.66 -0.53 -9.04
C LEU A 109 -7.93 -0.87 -10.51
N LYS A 110 -8.94 -0.23 -11.13
CA LYS A 110 -9.24 -0.41 -12.56
C LYS A 110 -8.09 0.01 -13.49
N LYS A 111 -7.20 0.90 -13.05
CA LYS A 111 -6.04 1.40 -13.82
C LYS A 111 -4.78 0.58 -13.61
N LEU A 112 -4.74 -0.27 -12.60
CA LEU A 112 -3.59 -1.10 -12.29
C LEU A 112 -3.64 -2.43 -13.06
N ASN A 113 -2.45 -2.98 -13.32
CA ASN A 113 -2.33 -4.35 -13.81
C ASN A 113 -2.32 -5.29 -12.58
N LEU A 114 -3.50 -5.73 -12.15
CA LEU A 114 -3.66 -6.60 -11.00
C LEU A 114 -3.25 -8.04 -11.35
N THR A 115 -2.52 -8.70 -10.46
CA THR A 115 -2.01 -10.05 -10.65
C THR A 115 -2.38 -11.02 -9.53
N GLU A 116 -2.68 -10.49 -8.34
CA GLU A 116 -2.93 -11.28 -7.14
C GLU A 116 -4.43 -11.37 -6.82
N GLY A 117 -4.87 -12.50 -6.28
CA GLY A 117 -6.27 -12.70 -5.89
C GLY A 117 -6.77 -11.64 -4.91
N TYR A 118 -5.94 -11.28 -3.93
CA TYR A 118 -6.30 -10.26 -2.93
C TYR A 118 -6.48 -8.85 -3.53
N GLU A 119 -5.78 -8.51 -4.60
CA GLU A 119 -5.93 -7.24 -5.30
C GLU A 119 -7.30 -7.15 -5.98
N TYR A 120 -7.74 -8.24 -6.64
CA TYR A 120 -9.09 -8.36 -7.18
C TYR A 120 -10.16 -8.39 -6.09
N TYR A 121 -9.85 -8.99 -4.94
CA TYR A 121 -10.76 -8.96 -3.79
C TYR A 121 -10.98 -7.52 -3.28
N MET A 122 -9.92 -6.72 -3.15
CA MET A 122 -10.06 -5.29 -2.85
C MET A 122 -10.91 -4.55 -3.89
N MET A 123 -10.76 -4.91 -5.17
CA MET A 123 -11.59 -4.32 -6.24
C MET A 123 -13.06 -4.71 -6.08
N ALA A 124 -13.36 -5.96 -5.70
CA ALA A 124 -14.71 -6.40 -5.41
C ALA A 124 -15.33 -5.65 -4.22
N VAL A 125 -14.56 -5.46 -3.14
CA VAL A 125 -14.99 -4.68 -1.96
C VAL A 125 -15.27 -3.22 -2.35
N ALA A 126 -14.37 -2.58 -3.12
CA ALA A 126 -14.58 -1.22 -3.59
C ALA A 126 -15.85 -1.09 -4.44
N ALA A 127 -16.06 -2.05 -5.36
CA ALA A 127 -17.24 -2.10 -6.23
C ALA A 127 -18.53 -2.33 -5.42
N ALA A 128 -18.51 -3.23 -4.44
CA ALA A 128 -19.63 -3.48 -3.53
C ALA A 128 -20.06 -2.20 -2.82
N ARG A 129 -19.10 -1.47 -2.25
CA ARG A 129 -19.36 -0.22 -1.50
C ARG A 129 -19.94 0.90 -2.38
N VAL A 130 -19.64 0.92 -3.68
CA VAL A 130 -20.22 1.88 -4.64
C VAL A 130 -21.42 1.33 -5.40
N LYS A 131 -21.87 0.12 -5.07
CA LYS A 131 -23.01 -0.60 -5.68
C LYS A 131 -22.81 -0.91 -7.19
N ASP A 132 -21.58 -1.06 -7.63
CA ASP A 132 -21.25 -1.56 -8.98
C ASP A 132 -21.23 -3.10 -8.93
N VAL A 133 -22.43 -3.70 -8.99
CA VAL A 133 -22.64 -5.15 -8.81
C VAL A 133 -21.91 -5.97 -9.88
N GLN A 134 -21.85 -5.49 -11.12
CA GLN A 134 -21.18 -6.20 -12.21
C GLN A 134 -19.66 -6.25 -12.00
N THR A 135 -19.06 -5.13 -11.64
CA THR A 135 -17.62 -5.08 -11.31
C THR A 135 -17.32 -5.90 -10.04
N MET A 136 -18.19 -5.83 -9.03
CA MET A 136 -18.05 -6.63 -7.81
C MET A 136 -17.99 -8.13 -8.15
N ALA A 137 -18.98 -8.63 -8.89
CA ALA A 137 -19.07 -10.04 -9.24
C ALA A 137 -17.88 -10.52 -10.06
N SER A 138 -17.52 -9.78 -11.12
CA SER A 138 -16.39 -10.15 -12.00
C SER A 138 -15.05 -10.12 -11.25
N ALA A 139 -14.83 -9.13 -10.40
CA ALA A 139 -13.62 -9.03 -9.60
C ALA A 139 -13.56 -10.13 -8.53
N LEU A 140 -14.67 -10.43 -7.85
CA LEU A 140 -14.73 -11.50 -6.85
C LEU A 140 -14.48 -12.88 -7.48
N GLN A 141 -15.09 -13.15 -8.64
CA GLN A 141 -14.85 -14.38 -9.39
C GLN A 141 -13.37 -14.52 -9.77
N LYS A 142 -12.74 -13.44 -10.24
CA LYS A 142 -11.32 -13.43 -10.58
C LYS A 142 -10.43 -13.62 -9.35
N ALA A 143 -10.77 -12.99 -8.23
CA ALA A 143 -10.09 -13.16 -6.96
C ALA A 143 -10.05 -14.63 -6.53
N ILE A 144 -11.20 -15.30 -6.53
CA ILE A 144 -11.35 -16.70 -6.14
C ILE A 144 -10.66 -17.64 -7.14
N GLN A 145 -10.68 -17.30 -8.43
CA GLN A 145 -9.95 -18.08 -9.45
C GLN A 145 -8.43 -18.09 -9.19
N LEU A 146 -7.88 -16.94 -8.75
CA LEU A 146 -6.45 -16.79 -8.45
C LEU A 146 -6.09 -17.33 -7.06
N ASP A 147 -6.98 -17.19 -6.09
CA ASP A 147 -6.83 -17.69 -4.73
C ASP A 147 -8.14 -18.29 -4.23
N PRO A 148 -8.32 -19.61 -4.31
CA PRO A 148 -9.55 -20.30 -3.89
C PRO A 148 -9.91 -20.11 -2.41
N GLN A 149 -8.95 -19.76 -1.54
CA GLN A 149 -9.22 -19.50 -0.12
C GLN A 149 -10.11 -18.27 0.09
N LEU A 150 -10.08 -17.34 -0.86
CA LEU A 150 -10.90 -16.12 -0.82
C LEU A 150 -12.41 -16.41 -0.91
N LYS A 151 -12.82 -17.58 -1.42
CA LYS A 151 -14.24 -18.00 -1.44
C LYS A 151 -14.82 -18.04 -0.03
N GLY A 152 -14.14 -18.74 0.88
CA GLY A 152 -14.57 -18.82 2.28
C GLY A 152 -14.57 -17.46 2.99
N MET A 153 -13.61 -16.61 2.67
CA MET A 153 -13.58 -15.23 3.18
C MET A 153 -14.76 -14.41 2.66
N ALA A 154 -15.04 -14.48 1.37
CA ALA A 154 -16.13 -13.73 0.74
C ALA A 154 -17.50 -14.09 1.31
N SER A 155 -17.77 -15.38 1.54
CA SER A 155 -19.07 -15.86 2.06
C SER A 155 -19.42 -15.34 3.47
N THR A 156 -18.42 -14.87 4.22
CA THR A 156 -18.58 -14.33 5.59
C THR A 156 -18.27 -12.85 5.72
N ASP A 157 -17.79 -12.22 4.64
CA ASP A 157 -17.44 -10.80 4.65
C ASP A 157 -18.68 -9.91 4.61
N LYS A 158 -18.79 -9.02 5.60
CA LYS A 158 -19.91 -8.07 5.74
C LYS A 158 -20.04 -7.11 4.56
N GLU A 159 -18.98 -6.88 3.82
CA GLU A 159 -18.99 -6.05 2.62
C GLU A 159 -19.94 -6.58 1.55
N PHE A 160 -20.17 -7.90 1.52
CA PHE A 160 -21.05 -8.56 0.54
C PHE A 160 -22.43 -8.91 1.10
N TYR A 161 -22.74 -8.69 2.37
CA TYR A 161 -24.06 -8.97 2.94
C TYR A 161 -25.22 -8.32 2.18
N PRO A 162 -25.11 -7.08 1.64
CA PRO A 162 -26.19 -6.51 0.84
C PRO A 162 -26.56 -7.33 -0.41
N TYR A 163 -25.65 -8.19 -0.86
CA TYR A 163 -25.77 -9.00 -2.08
C TYR A 163 -26.03 -10.49 -1.79
N ALA A 164 -26.13 -10.87 -0.52
CA ALA A 164 -26.21 -12.28 -0.08
C ALA A 164 -27.41 -13.07 -0.64
N GLN A 165 -28.44 -12.40 -1.15
CA GLN A 165 -29.61 -13.01 -1.78
C GLN A 165 -29.62 -12.87 -3.32
N GLU A 166 -28.59 -12.22 -3.89
CA GLU A 166 -28.50 -12.01 -5.32
C GLU A 166 -27.87 -13.21 -6.01
N SER A 167 -28.50 -13.73 -7.05
CA SER A 167 -28.03 -14.90 -7.79
C SER A 167 -26.61 -14.70 -8.35
N ILE A 168 -26.27 -13.48 -8.77
CA ILE A 168 -24.93 -13.15 -9.29
C ILE A 168 -23.84 -13.35 -8.23
N TYR A 169 -24.15 -13.12 -6.96
CA TYR A 169 -23.21 -13.35 -5.84
C TYR A 169 -23.20 -14.82 -5.42
N LEU A 170 -24.41 -15.42 -5.25
CA LEU A 170 -24.55 -16.82 -4.84
C LEU A 170 -23.81 -17.77 -5.77
N ASN A 171 -23.91 -17.57 -7.09
CA ASN A 171 -23.20 -18.38 -8.09
C ASN A 171 -21.66 -18.32 -7.95
N ILE A 172 -21.12 -17.38 -7.20
CA ILE A 172 -19.67 -17.24 -6.98
C ILE A 172 -19.23 -17.89 -5.68
N VAL A 173 -20.06 -17.80 -4.63
CA VAL A 173 -19.67 -18.21 -3.28
C VAL A 173 -20.25 -19.57 -2.86
N ASP A 174 -21.24 -20.12 -3.56
CA ASP A 174 -21.77 -21.48 -3.39
C ASP A 174 -20.93 -22.50 -4.18
#